data_06f0de50d012de29ab60d8431f24c863
#
_entry.id   06f0de50d012de29ab60d8431f24c863
#
_cell.length_a   1.000
_cell.length_b   1.000
_cell.length_c   1.000
_cell.angle_alpha   90.00
_cell.angle_beta   90.00
_cell.angle_gamma   90.00
#
_symmetry.space_group_name_H-M   'P 1'
#
loop_
_entity.id
_entity.type
_entity.pdbx_description
1 polymer ?
#
loop_
_entity_poly.entity_id
_entity_poly.type
_entity_poly.pdbx_seq_one_letter_code
_entity_poly.pdbx_strand_id
1 'polypeptide(L)'
;MKRTLHPFSRLALLLTCCFVAIPALAAEQQGVSKNEIVIGTIQDLSGPLAGYGKQARNGMQLRIDELNEQGAIHGRKLKLLVEDAGYDPKRAVLAAQKLVNQDKIFIMAGHLGTAHNNAAMPIQFEKQIVNFMPLTASRDMYDAPNELKYALLSSYYDQIRMVLPKMVADKGVKKSCIIYQDDEFGLEVLRGAEAGLKTLNQELTEKTSFKRGATDFSTQVAKMKSSGCELVVLGTIIRETIGTVAEARKTGFNPIFLASIAAYTDLIHKLGGKAMDGIYATNVVQNPYLDEASQPIRFWANKYKTKFNEDPAVFSAYGYIMIDIFIQAAQKAGPNLTSASFVKAMNSMSIPPDFFGTPALSYTNTKRLGSEAAKLSQIQDGKWRVVMEVK
;
A
#
# COMPACT_ATOMS: atom_id res chain seq x y z
N MET A 1 -81.96 65.09 -0.41
CA MET A 1 -81.67 63.72 -0.01
C MET A 1 -80.25 63.42 -0.42
N LYS A 2 -79.33 63.42 0.56
CA LYS A 2 -77.91 63.14 0.43
C LYS A 2 -77.62 61.85 1.23
N ARG A 3 -77.20 60.75 0.49
CA ARG A 3 -76.77 59.52 1.09
C ARG A 3 -75.23 59.60 1.32
N THR A 4 -74.82 59.47 2.57
CA THR A 4 -73.43 59.38 3.00
C THR A 4 -72.97 57.92 2.90
N LEU A 5 -71.82 57.67 2.19
CA LEU A 5 -71.13 56.39 2.11
C LEU A 5 -70.05 56.34 3.22
N HIS A 6 -70.05 55.27 4.02
CA HIS A 6 -69.00 54.98 4.99
C HIS A 6 -67.82 54.29 4.35
N PRO A 7 -66.58 54.56 4.75
CA PRO A 7 -65.41 53.82 4.25
C PRO A 7 -65.16 52.59 5.10
N PHE A 8 -65.04 51.43 4.43
CA PHE A 8 -64.59 50.18 5.03
C PHE A 8 -63.09 50.25 5.34
N SER A 9 -62.71 50.09 6.61
CA SER A 9 -61.33 49.91 7.09
C SER A 9 -60.86 48.50 6.78
N ARG A 10 -59.85 48.35 5.89
CA ARG A 10 -59.18 47.06 5.65
C ARG A 10 -58.07 46.85 6.66
N LEU A 11 -58.26 45.96 7.61
CA LEU A 11 -57.25 45.50 8.55
C LEU A 11 -56.39 44.47 7.82
N ALA A 12 -55.18 44.85 7.43
CA ALA A 12 -54.18 43.93 6.86
C ALA A 12 -53.47 43.14 7.97
N LEU A 13 -53.76 41.85 8.06
CA LEU A 13 -53.08 40.92 9.00
C LEU A 13 -51.75 40.52 8.37
N LEU A 14 -50.64 41.10 8.84
CA LEU A 14 -49.27 40.66 8.51
C LEU A 14 -48.96 39.37 9.28
N LEU A 15 -49.04 38.24 8.57
CA LEU A 15 -48.50 36.94 9.05
C LEU A 15 -46.96 36.97 8.93
N THR A 16 -46.30 37.24 10.03
CA THR A 16 -44.83 37.08 10.15
C THR A 16 -44.52 35.60 10.26
N CYS A 17 -44.16 34.95 9.14
CA CYS A 17 -43.57 33.61 9.17
C CYS A 17 -42.19 33.66 9.79
N CYS A 18 -42.07 33.32 11.07
CA CYS A 18 -40.78 32.99 11.68
C CYS A 18 -40.26 31.69 11.07
N PHE A 19 -39.32 31.79 10.10
CA PHE A 19 -38.51 30.65 9.68
C PHE A 19 -37.61 30.28 10.86
N VAL A 20 -38.02 29.26 11.62
CA VAL A 20 -37.15 28.58 12.56
C VAL A 20 -36.16 27.79 11.67
N ALA A 21 -34.95 28.33 11.50
CA ALA A 21 -33.84 27.59 10.93
C ALA A 21 -33.51 26.43 11.90
N ILE A 22 -34.04 25.27 11.63
CA ILE A 22 -33.60 24.03 12.28
C ILE A 22 -32.12 23.85 11.88
N PRO A 23 -31.16 23.91 12.82
CA PRO A 23 -29.79 23.59 12.51
C PRO A 23 -29.81 22.15 11.97
N ALA A 24 -29.45 21.99 10.70
CA ALA A 24 -29.18 20.67 10.15
C ALA A 24 -28.07 20.08 11.02
N LEU A 25 -28.42 19.13 11.90
CA LEU A 25 -27.39 18.30 12.54
C LEU A 25 -26.60 17.68 11.39
N ALA A 26 -25.38 18.17 11.19
CA ALA A 26 -24.45 17.54 10.29
C ALA A 26 -24.37 16.07 10.71
N ALA A 27 -24.69 15.15 9.82
CA ALA A 27 -24.62 13.72 10.10
C ALA A 27 -23.23 13.42 10.65
N GLU A 28 -23.17 12.80 11.82
CA GLU A 28 -21.91 12.52 12.50
C GLU A 28 -21.05 11.63 11.58
N GLN A 29 -19.82 12.07 11.30
CA GLN A 29 -18.93 11.35 10.40
C GLN A 29 -18.56 10.00 11.00
N GLN A 30 -18.81 8.91 10.29
CA GLN A 30 -18.42 7.58 10.72
C GLN A 30 -16.94 7.54 11.10
N GLY A 31 -16.62 6.92 12.24
CA GLY A 31 -15.25 6.75 12.75
C GLY A 31 -14.58 8.01 13.29
N VAL A 32 -15.29 9.12 13.40
CA VAL A 32 -14.81 10.37 14.01
C VAL A 32 -15.74 10.75 15.14
N SER A 33 -15.23 10.77 16.35
CA SER A 33 -15.95 11.23 17.54
C SER A 33 -15.32 12.53 18.10
N LYS A 34 -15.83 13.00 19.21
CA LYS A 34 -15.26 14.15 19.93
C LYS A 34 -13.83 13.89 20.40
N ASN A 35 -13.48 12.62 20.72
CA ASN A 35 -12.23 12.26 21.39
C ASN A 35 -11.36 11.30 20.57
N GLU A 36 -11.86 10.71 19.48
CA GLU A 36 -11.20 9.60 18.79
C GLU A 36 -11.44 9.64 17.27
N ILE A 37 -10.42 9.21 16.52
CA ILE A 37 -10.52 8.86 15.09
C ILE A 37 -10.13 7.40 14.95
N VAL A 38 -11.01 6.58 14.37
CA VAL A 38 -10.84 5.12 14.25
C VAL A 38 -10.32 4.76 12.86
N ILE A 39 -9.12 4.19 12.82
CA ILE A 39 -8.47 3.69 11.62
C ILE A 39 -8.62 2.18 11.58
N GLY A 40 -9.07 1.61 10.47
CA GLY A 40 -9.08 0.17 10.25
C GLY A 40 -7.92 -0.27 9.36
N THR A 41 -7.43 -1.47 9.58
CA THR A 41 -6.50 -2.15 8.69
C THR A 41 -6.77 -3.65 8.66
N ILE A 42 -6.59 -4.26 7.48
CA ILE A 42 -6.70 -5.72 7.31
C ILE A 42 -5.32 -6.24 6.94
N GLN A 43 -4.78 -7.09 7.78
CA GLN A 43 -3.42 -7.62 7.64
C GLN A 43 -3.46 -9.16 7.51
N ASP A 44 -2.34 -9.73 7.12
CA ASP A 44 -2.06 -11.14 7.38
C ASP A 44 -1.25 -11.24 8.68
N LEU A 45 -1.82 -11.83 9.72
CA LEU A 45 -1.16 -12.02 11.01
C LEU A 45 -0.89 -13.49 11.31
N SER A 46 -1.54 -14.41 10.59
CA SER A 46 -1.50 -15.85 10.82
C SER A 46 -1.12 -16.68 9.60
N GLY A 47 -1.08 -16.09 8.42
CA GLY A 47 -0.82 -16.75 7.13
C GLY A 47 0.64 -16.57 6.64
N PRO A 48 0.86 -16.79 5.33
CA PRO A 48 2.19 -16.77 4.73
C PRO A 48 2.88 -15.40 4.73
N LEU A 49 2.12 -14.32 4.87
CA LEU A 49 2.63 -12.94 4.95
C LEU A 49 2.57 -12.37 6.38
N ALA A 50 2.48 -13.24 7.40
CA ALA A 50 2.37 -12.78 8.79
C ALA A 50 3.54 -11.87 9.21
N GLY A 51 4.73 -12.07 8.66
CA GLY A 51 5.86 -11.16 8.86
C GLY A 51 5.57 -9.75 8.35
N TYR A 52 5.00 -9.60 7.16
CA TYR A 52 4.63 -8.30 6.59
C TYR A 52 3.55 -7.60 7.42
N GLY A 53 2.46 -8.34 7.72
CA GLY A 53 1.32 -7.78 8.45
C GLY A 53 1.68 -7.33 9.86
N LYS A 54 2.49 -8.12 10.58
CA LYS A 54 2.97 -7.75 11.93
C LYS A 54 3.86 -6.52 11.90
N GLN A 55 4.82 -6.46 10.97
CA GLN A 55 5.70 -5.31 10.81
C GLN A 55 4.90 -4.04 10.45
N ALA A 56 3.97 -4.11 9.49
CA ALA A 56 3.14 -2.99 9.09
C ALA A 56 2.27 -2.48 10.25
N ARG A 57 1.57 -3.38 10.94
CA ARG A 57 0.80 -3.04 12.15
C ARG A 57 1.66 -2.33 13.19
N ASN A 58 2.86 -2.86 13.47
CA ASN A 58 3.76 -2.29 14.47
C ASN A 58 4.26 -0.90 14.06
N GLY A 59 4.57 -0.70 12.77
CA GLY A 59 4.93 0.62 12.24
C GLY A 59 3.80 1.65 12.37
N MET A 60 2.56 1.24 12.02
CA MET A 60 1.36 2.07 12.23
C MET A 60 1.18 2.43 13.70
N GLN A 61 1.27 1.43 14.59
CA GLN A 61 1.07 1.62 16.02
C GLN A 61 2.14 2.55 16.62
N LEU A 62 3.41 2.41 16.19
CA LEU A 62 4.48 3.30 16.65
C LEU A 62 4.14 4.78 16.37
N ARG A 63 3.71 5.08 15.14
CA ARG A 63 3.41 6.47 14.75
C ARG A 63 2.14 7.01 15.42
N ILE A 64 1.15 6.15 15.62
CA ILE A 64 -0.08 6.48 16.37
C ILE A 64 0.24 6.82 17.83
N ASP A 65 1.06 6.02 18.48
CA ASP A 65 1.42 6.25 19.89
C ASP A 65 2.20 7.56 20.04
N GLU A 66 3.15 7.84 19.15
CA GLU A 66 3.87 9.11 19.13
C GLU A 66 2.94 10.32 19.02
N LEU A 67 1.95 10.25 18.11
CA LEU A 67 0.98 11.32 17.97
C LEU A 67 0.12 11.47 19.22
N ASN A 68 -0.39 10.38 19.76
CA ASN A 68 -1.29 10.38 20.91
C ASN A 68 -0.60 10.91 22.18
N GLU A 69 0.71 10.71 22.31
CA GLU A 69 1.55 11.29 23.38
C GLU A 69 1.78 12.80 23.18
N GLN A 70 1.81 13.28 21.92
CA GLN A 70 2.06 14.67 21.57
C GLN A 70 0.81 15.57 21.54
N GLY A 71 -0.38 15.07 21.90
CA GLY A 71 -1.60 15.85 21.97
C GLY A 71 -2.64 15.54 20.90
N ALA A 72 -2.41 14.49 20.07
CA ALA A 72 -3.39 13.98 19.12
C ALA A 72 -3.76 14.95 17.96
N ILE A 73 -4.82 14.70 17.20
CA ILE A 73 -5.28 15.57 16.10
C ILE A 73 -6.50 16.39 16.59
N HIS A 74 -6.32 17.68 16.78
CA HIS A 74 -7.38 18.55 17.28
C HIS A 74 -8.06 17.98 18.54
N GLY A 75 -7.27 17.38 19.45
CA GLY A 75 -7.74 16.77 20.68
C GLY A 75 -8.29 15.33 20.53
N ARG A 76 -8.28 14.75 19.32
CA ARG A 76 -8.75 13.39 19.06
C ARG A 76 -7.58 12.42 18.95
N LYS A 77 -7.58 11.39 19.78
CA LYS A 77 -6.60 10.28 19.68
C LYS A 77 -6.90 9.40 18.48
N LEU A 78 -5.85 8.85 17.88
CA LEU A 78 -5.98 7.81 16.86
C LEU A 78 -6.12 6.45 17.54
N LYS A 79 -7.04 5.63 17.03
CA LYS A 79 -7.23 4.24 17.41
C LYS A 79 -7.10 3.35 16.19
N LEU A 80 -6.24 2.33 16.27
CA LEU A 80 -6.04 1.34 15.22
C LEU A 80 -6.84 0.09 15.54
N LEU A 81 -7.69 -0.34 14.61
CA LEU A 81 -8.35 -1.63 14.62
C LEU A 81 -7.73 -2.51 13.55
N VAL A 82 -7.31 -3.70 13.95
CA VAL A 82 -6.56 -4.62 13.09
C VAL A 82 -7.35 -5.94 12.96
N GLU A 83 -7.65 -6.33 11.73
CA GLU A 83 -8.27 -7.62 11.43
C GLU A 83 -7.27 -8.53 10.70
N ASP A 84 -7.33 -9.83 11.01
CA ASP A 84 -6.49 -10.85 10.38
C ASP A 84 -7.24 -11.56 9.25
N ALA A 85 -6.79 -11.37 8.02
CA ALA A 85 -7.31 -12.10 6.87
C ALA A 85 -6.54 -13.40 6.55
N GLY A 86 -5.38 -13.66 7.17
CA GLY A 86 -4.58 -14.87 6.92
C GLY A 86 -4.24 -15.09 5.44
N TYR A 87 -4.12 -14.00 4.67
CA TYR A 87 -3.90 -13.99 3.22
C TYR A 87 -4.99 -14.74 2.42
N ASP A 88 -6.24 -14.66 2.89
CA ASP A 88 -7.43 -15.21 2.22
C ASP A 88 -8.41 -14.07 1.85
N PRO A 89 -8.71 -13.85 0.54
CA PRO A 89 -9.63 -12.80 0.11
C PRO A 89 -11.06 -12.92 0.68
N LYS A 90 -11.55 -14.13 0.95
CA LYS A 90 -12.86 -14.33 1.57
C LYS A 90 -12.86 -13.83 3.01
N ARG A 91 -11.80 -14.11 3.76
CA ARG A 91 -11.64 -13.57 5.13
C ARG A 91 -11.46 -12.05 5.10
N ALA A 92 -10.79 -11.49 4.09
CA ALA A 92 -10.67 -10.06 3.92
C ALA A 92 -12.03 -9.36 3.71
N VAL A 93 -12.95 -9.98 2.98
CA VAL A 93 -14.35 -9.49 2.84
C VAL A 93 -15.05 -9.44 4.19
N LEU A 94 -14.96 -10.51 5.00
CA LEU A 94 -15.58 -10.55 6.34
C LEU A 94 -14.95 -9.50 7.27
N ALA A 95 -13.65 -9.35 7.24
CA ALA A 95 -12.92 -8.33 8.00
C ALA A 95 -13.33 -6.91 7.59
N ALA A 96 -13.48 -6.66 6.28
CA ALA A 96 -13.96 -5.38 5.78
C ALA A 96 -15.40 -5.08 6.23
N GLN A 97 -16.30 -6.07 6.16
CA GLN A 97 -17.67 -5.92 6.64
C GLN A 97 -17.71 -5.58 8.14
N LYS A 98 -16.87 -6.24 8.95
CA LYS A 98 -16.76 -5.95 10.38
C LYS A 98 -16.25 -4.52 10.62
N LEU A 99 -15.09 -4.16 10.07
CA LEU A 99 -14.48 -2.84 10.28
C LEU A 99 -15.37 -1.70 9.77
N VAL A 100 -15.99 -1.87 8.60
CA VAL A 100 -16.81 -0.81 7.98
C VAL A 100 -18.20 -0.69 8.61
N ASN A 101 -18.89 -1.82 8.82
CA ASN A 101 -20.30 -1.81 9.19
C ASN A 101 -20.56 -1.97 10.69
N GLN A 102 -19.66 -2.63 11.44
CA GLN A 102 -19.81 -2.86 12.89
C GLN A 102 -18.92 -1.87 13.69
N ASP A 103 -17.61 -1.88 13.42
CA ASP A 103 -16.63 -1.06 14.14
C ASP A 103 -16.64 0.40 13.67
N LYS A 104 -17.29 0.70 12.52
CA LYS A 104 -17.51 2.06 12.02
C LYS A 104 -16.21 2.85 11.86
N ILE A 105 -15.21 2.27 11.19
CA ILE A 105 -13.94 2.97 10.92
C ILE A 105 -14.13 4.22 10.06
N PHE A 106 -13.23 5.20 10.22
CA PHE A 106 -13.16 6.40 9.37
C PHE A 106 -12.47 6.13 8.03
N ILE A 107 -11.42 5.31 8.05
CA ILE A 107 -10.55 5.06 6.90
C ILE A 107 -9.99 3.64 6.97
N MET A 108 -9.77 3.00 5.81
CA MET A 108 -9.04 1.74 5.70
C MET A 108 -7.61 2.05 5.28
N ALA A 109 -6.64 1.90 6.19
CA ALA A 109 -5.23 2.20 5.92
C ALA A 109 -4.40 0.93 5.75
N GLY A 110 -3.56 0.89 4.72
CA GLY A 110 -2.54 -0.15 4.56
C GLY A 110 -3.07 -1.58 4.45
N HIS A 111 -4.26 -1.79 3.90
CA HIS A 111 -4.81 -3.13 3.69
C HIS A 111 -3.87 -3.97 2.81
N LEU A 112 -3.46 -5.14 3.30
CA LEU A 112 -2.44 -5.98 2.67
C LEU A 112 -3.03 -6.91 1.60
N GLY A 113 -2.41 -6.92 0.41
CA GLY A 113 -2.67 -7.87 -0.68
C GLY A 113 -3.61 -7.38 -1.78
N THR A 114 -3.33 -7.78 -3.04
CA THR A 114 -4.06 -7.31 -4.24
C THR A 114 -5.49 -7.85 -4.27
N ALA A 115 -5.67 -9.18 -4.34
CA ALA A 115 -6.98 -9.83 -4.36
C ALA A 115 -7.85 -9.44 -3.16
N HIS A 116 -7.22 -9.20 -2.00
CA HIS A 116 -7.87 -8.81 -0.75
C HIS A 116 -8.45 -7.40 -0.84
N ASN A 117 -7.66 -6.44 -1.33
CA ASN A 117 -8.13 -5.08 -1.58
C ASN A 117 -9.26 -5.05 -2.61
N ASN A 118 -9.09 -5.76 -3.75
CA ASN A 118 -10.10 -5.80 -4.80
C ASN A 118 -11.44 -6.33 -4.29
N ALA A 119 -11.41 -7.36 -3.43
CA ALA A 119 -12.61 -7.92 -2.83
C ALA A 119 -13.27 -7.01 -1.76
N ALA A 120 -12.48 -6.22 -1.04
CA ALA A 120 -12.94 -5.38 0.07
C ALA A 120 -13.34 -3.95 -0.35
N MET A 121 -12.73 -3.39 -1.41
CA MET A 121 -13.00 -2.01 -1.86
C MET A 121 -14.49 -1.70 -2.11
N PRO A 122 -15.32 -2.57 -2.71
CA PRO A 122 -16.74 -2.27 -2.89
C PRO A 122 -17.46 -1.99 -1.57
N ILE A 123 -17.14 -2.74 -0.50
CA ILE A 123 -17.72 -2.56 0.85
C ILE A 123 -17.31 -1.22 1.45
N GLN A 124 -16.05 -0.83 1.26
CA GLN A 124 -15.52 0.45 1.72
C GLN A 124 -16.20 1.62 0.99
N PHE A 125 -16.27 1.55 -0.33
CA PHE A 125 -16.75 2.65 -1.17
C PHE A 125 -18.25 2.90 -1.02
N GLU A 126 -19.05 1.85 -0.77
CA GLU A 126 -20.48 1.99 -0.42
C GLU A 126 -20.70 2.91 0.79
N LYS A 127 -19.77 2.90 1.75
CA LYS A 127 -19.81 3.72 2.97
C LYS A 127 -18.88 4.95 2.92
N GLN A 128 -18.39 5.32 1.75
CA GLN A 128 -17.47 6.45 1.56
C GLN A 128 -16.17 6.34 2.41
N ILE A 129 -15.72 5.09 2.64
CA ILE A 129 -14.47 4.80 3.34
C ILE A 129 -13.33 4.79 2.33
N VAL A 130 -12.34 5.65 2.56
CA VAL A 130 -11.15 5.75 1.72
C VAL A 130 -10.29 4.49 1.86
N ASN A 131 -9.88 3.90 0.73
CA ASN A 131 -8.81 2.90 0.66
C ASN A 131 -7.47 3.64 0.58
N PHE A 132 -6.82 3.74 1.74
CA PHE A 132 -5.68 4.62 1.95
C PHE A 132 -4.37 3.84 1.98
N MET A 133 -3.54 4.07 0.97
CA MET A 133 -2.18 3.53 0.86
C MET A 133 -2.11 2.02 1.10
N PRO A 134 -2.88 1.20 0.37
CA PRO A 134 -2.88 -0.25 0.56
C PRO A 134 -1.48 -0.83 0.36
N LEU A 135 -1.16 -1.89 1.10
CA LEU A 135 0.10 -2.62 1.00
C LEU A 135 0.03 -3.63 -0.16
N THR A 136 -0.11 -3.09 -1.33
CA THR A 136 0.03 -3.75 -2.63
C THR A 136 0.36 -2.70 -3.68
N ALA A 137 1.18 -3.07 -4.64
CA ALA A 137 1.57 -2.21 -5.75
C ALA A 137 0.79 -2.54 -7.03
N SER A 138 -0.48 -2.96 -6.91
CA SER A 138 -1.34 -3.19 -8.07
C SER A 138 -1.87 -1.86 -8.63
N ARG A 139 -1.99 -1.78 -9.96
CA ARG A 139 -2.64 -0.64 -10.64
C ARG A 139 -4.10 -0.46 -10.21
N ASP A 140 -4.78 -1.52 -9.80
CA ASP A 140 -6.15 -1.45 -9.29
C ASP A 140 -6.32 -0.47 -8.12
N MET A 141 -5.24 -0.17 -7.40
CA MET A 141 -5.24 0.74 -6.26
C MET A 141 -5.33 2.22 -6.67
N TYR A 142 -5.10 2.54 -7.92
CA TYR A 142 -5.14 3.92 -8.43
C TYR A 142 -5.72 4.06 -9.85
N ASP A 143 -5.62 3.01 -10.67
CA ASP A 143 -6.19 3.01 -12.02
C ASP A 143 -7.72 2.96 -11.94
N ALA A 144 -8.40 3.43 -13.01
CA ALA A 144 -9.80 3.84 -12.93
C ALA A 144 -9.99 4.79 -11.73
N PRO A 145 -9.63 6.08 -11.89
CA PRO A 145 -9.58 7.02 -10.77
C PRO A 145 -10.90 7.07 -10.00
N ASN A 146 -10.78 6.93 -8.68
CA ASN A 146 -11.87 7.07 -7.73
C ASN A 146 -11.36 7.97 -6.59
N GLU A 147 -12.17 8.92 -6.14
CA GLU A 147 -11.77 9.87 -5.10
C GLU A 147 -11.41 9.20 -3.75
N LEU A 148 -11.86 7.96 -3.55
CA LEU A 148 -11.60 7.18 -2.34
C LEU A 148 -10.34 6.28 -2.44
N LYS A 149 -9.55 6.39 -3.52
CA LYS A 149 -8.30 5.64 -3.70
C LYS A 149 -7.09 6.54 -3.49
N TYR A 150 -6.10 6.09 -2.71
CA TYR A 150 -4.78 6.73 -2.58
C TYR A 150 -3.71 5.65 -2.50
N ALA A 151 -2.83 5.58 -3.50
CA ALA A 151 -1.72 4.62 -3.56
C ALA A 151 -0.37 5.29 -3.26
N LEU A 152 0.44 4.66 -2.44
CA LEU A 152 1.81 5.09 -2.10
C LEU A 152 2.84 4.52 -3.09
N LEU A 153 2.70 3.23 -3.42
CA LEU A 153 3.71 2.46 -4.14
C LEU A 153 3.46 2.53 -5.64
N SER A 154 4.48 2.86 -6.43
CA SER A 154 4.45 2.66 -7.88
C SER A 154 4.16 1.20 -8.22
N SER A 155 3.47 0.94 -9.35
CA SER A 155 2.89 -0.37 -9.59
C SER A 155 3.91 -1.47 -9.87
N TYR A 156 3.56 -2.73 -9.57
CA TYR A 156 4.31 -3.91 -10.02
C TYR A 156 4.57 -3.85 -11.53
N TYR A 157 3.52 -3.51 -12.29
CA TYR A 157 3.60 -3.37 -13.73
C TYR A 157 4.64 -2.34 -14.14
N ASP A 158 4.57 -1.11 -13.63
CA ASP A 158 5.47 -0.03 -14.03
C ASP A 158 6.90 -0.27 -13.57
N GLN A 159 7.10 -0.72 -12.33
CA GLN A 159 8.42 -1.03 -11.82
C GLN A 159 9.14 -2.07 -12.68
N ILE A 160 8.49 -3.19 -12.99
CA ILE A 160 9.10 -4.26 -13.81
C ILE A 160 9.26 -3.82 -15.26
N ARG A 161 8.24 -3.13 -15.84
CA ARG A 161 8.30 -2.59 -17.19
C ARG A 161 9.47 -1.64 -17.41
N MET A 162 9.81 -0.84 -16.41
CA MET A 162 10.92 0.12 -16.48
C MET A 162 12.29 -0.49 -16.21
N VAL A 163 12.37 -1.44 -15.26
CA VAL A 163 13.65 -2.00 -14.80
C VAL A 163 14.13 -3.14 -15.71
N LEU A 164 13.25 -4.06 -16.12
CA LEU A 164 13.62 -5.26 -16.86
C LEU A 164 14.37 -4.96 -18.16
N PRO A 165 13.93 -4.02 -19.04
CA PRO A 165 14.66 -3.72 -20.26
C PRO A 165 16.07 -3.20 -20.01
N LYS A 166 16.28 -2.39 -18.98
CA LYS A 166 17.59 -1.88 -18.60
C LYS A 166 18.52 -3.01 -18.17
N MET A 167 18.03 -3.93 -17.32
CA MET A 167 18.79 -5.09 -16.87
C MET A 167 19.14 -6.02 -18.04
N VAL A 168 18.20 -6.26 -18.96
CA VAL A 168 18.42 -7.08 -20.17
C VAL A 168 19.52 -6.48 -21.03
N ALA A 169 19.48 -5.16 -21.27
CA ALA A 169 20.49 -4.47 -22.05
C ALA A 169 21.87 -4.49 -21.36
N ASP A 170 21.92 -4.09 -20.09
CA ASP A 170 23.17 -3.95 -19.31
C ASP A 170 23.88 -5.31 -19.11
N LYS A 171 23.13 -6.39 -18.99
CA LYS A 171 23.66 -7.77 -18.75
C LYS A 171 23.76 -8.60 -20.02
N GLY A 172 23.32 -8.09 -21.18
CA GLY A 172 23.34 -8.80 -22.45
C GLY A 172 22.42 -10.02 -22.52
N VAL A 173 21.34 -10.05 -21.72
CA VAL A 173 20.38 -11.16 -21.60
C VAL A 173 19.64 -11.37 -22.92
N LYS A 174 19.54 -12.63 -23.37
CA LYS A 174 18.78 -13.01 -24.57
C LYS A 174 17.50 -13.77 -24.26
N LYS A 175 17.46 -14.49 -23.14
CA LYS A 175 16.35 -15.34 -22.73
C LYS A 175 15.86 -14.96 -21.34
N SER A 176 14.75 -14.23 -21.30
CA SER A 176 14.07 -13.86 -20.07
C SER A 176 12.85 -14.75 -19.81
N CYS A 177 12.65 -15.16 -18.58
CA CYS A 177 11.55 -16.00 -18.14
C CYS A 177 10.86 -15.41 -16.93
N ILE A 178 9.70 -15.97 -16.55
CA ILE A 178 8.97 -15.56 -15.36
C ILE A 178 8.39 -16.76 -14.62
N ILE A 179 8.41 -16.68 -13.29
CA ILE A 179 7.54 -17.45 -12.39
C ILE A 179 6.66 -16.50 -11.60
N TYR A 180 5.34 -16.75 -11.55
CA TYR A 180 4.39 -15.82 -10.92
C TYR A 180 3.25 -16.56 -10.22
N GLN A 181 2.73 -15.96 -9.16
CA GLN A 181 1.51 -16.42 -8.49
C GLN A 181 0.31 -16.25 -9.43
N ASP A 182 -0.47 -17.30 -9.62
CA ASP A 182 -1.63 -17.31 -10.52
C ASP A 182 -2.83 -16.61 -9.84
N ASP A 183 -2.71 -15.29 -9.73
CA ASP A 183 -3.74 -14.36 -9.25
C ASP A 183 -3.45 -12.93 -9.74
N GLU A 184 -4.26 -11.96 -9.30
CA GLU A 184 -4.20 -10.56 -9.72
C GLU A 184 -2.83 -9.92 -9.45
N PHE A 185 -2.14 -10.33 -8.36
CA PHE A 185 -0.79 -9.86 -8.04
C PHE A 185 0.24 -10.34 -9.08
N GLY A 186 0.31 -11.66 -9.29
CA GLY A 186 1.31 -12.23 -10.20
C GLY A 186 1.07 -11.83 -11.66
N LEU A 187 -0.19 -11.66 -12.07
CA LEU A 187 -0.56 -11.17 -13.41
C LEU A 187 -0.09 -9.73 -13.67
N GLU A 188 -0.06 -8.86 -12.64
CA GLU A 188 0.49 -7.50 -12.79
C GLU A 188 2.00 -7.54 -13.07
N VAL A 189 2.74 -8.42 -12.40
CA VAL A 189 4.18 -8.63 -12.63
C VAL A 189 4.42 -9.20 -14.04
N LEU A 190 3.63 -10.21 -14.45
CA LEU A 190 3.70 -10.80 -15.80
C LEU A 190 3.49 -9.74 -16.89
N ARG A 191 2.41 -8.95 -16.80
CA ARG A 191 2.11 -7.89 -17.77
C ARG A 191 3.23 -6.84 -17.83
N GLY A 192 3.82 -6.49 -16.68
CA GLY A 192 4.97 -5.60 -16.61
C GLY A 192 6.20 -6.15 -17.33
N ALA A 193 6.48 -7.44 -17.15
CA ALA A 193 7.58 -8.11 -17.83
C ALA A 193 7.38 -8.17 -19.36
N GLU A 194 6.18 -8.55 -19.80
CA GLU A 194 5.82 -8.58 -21.22
C GLU A 194 5.93 -7.17 -21.85
N ALA A 195 5.38 -6.16 -21.21
CA ALA A 195 5.44 -4.78 -21.70
C ALA A 195 6.88 -4.24 -21.75
N GLY A 196 7.70 -4.57 -20.74
CA GLY A 196 9.11 -4.18 -20.73
C GLY A 196 9.91 -4.82 -21.85
N LEU A 197 9.82 -6.13 -22.03
CA LEU A 197 10.55 -6.86 -23.10
C LEU A 197 10.11 -6.43 -24.50
N LYS A 198 8.83 -6.10 -24.67
CA LYS A 198 8.32 -5.59 -25.96
C LYS A 198 9.06 -4.32 -26.43
N THR A 199 9.54 -3.48 -25.52
CA THR A 199 10.34 -2.29 -25.89
C THR A 199 11.68 -2.63 -26.54
N LEU A 200 12.17 -3.87 -26.34
CA LEU A 200 13.39 -4.42 -26.93
C LEU A 200 13.11 -5.37 -28.10
N ASN A 201 11.84 -5.48 -28.55
CA ASN A 201 11.39 -6.50 -29.51
C ASN A 201 11.71 -7.92 -29.04
N GLN A 202 11.63 -8.18 -27.73
CA GLN A 202 11.81 -9.47 -27.08
C GLN A 202 10.52 -9.93 -26.42
N GLU A 203 10.41 -11.23 -26.18
CA GLU A 203 9.30 -11.88 -25.47
C GLU A 203 9.84 -12.75 -24.34
N LEU A 204 8.97 -13.14 -23.40
CA LEU A 204 9.31 -14.14 -22.39
C LEU A 204 9.49 -15.50 -23.04
N THR A 205 10.67 -16.11 -22.85
CA THR A 205 11.03 -17.44 -23.36
C THR A 205 10.21 -18.53 -22.68
N GLU A 206 9.96 -18.40 -21.37
CA GLU A 206 9.14 -19.33 -20.59
C GLU A 206 8.29 -18.57 -19.58
N LYS A 207 7.04 -18.96 -19.43
CA LYS A 207 6.08 -18.42 -18.45
C LYS A 207 5.57 -19.56 -17.59
N THR A 208 5.90 -19.53 -16.31
CA THR A 208 5.43 -20.54 -15.34
C THR A 208 4.64 -19.89 -14.23
N SER A 209 3.60 -20.55 -13.77
CA SER A 209 2.79 -20.07 -12.64
C SER A 209 2.69 -21.11 -11.53
N PHE A 210 2.24 -20.65 -10.37
CA PHE A 210 1.92 -21.51 -9.24
C PHE A 210 0.67 -20.99 -8.52
N LYS A 211 -0.07 -21.89 -7.88
CA LYS A 211 -1.23 -21.53 -7.07
C LYS A 211 -0.80 -20.98 -5.71
N ARG A 212 -1.56 -20.02 -5.18
CA ARG A 212 -1.35 -19.52 -3.80
C ARG A 212 -1.26 -20.69 -2.82
N GLY A 213 -0.24 -20.68 -1.97
CA GLY A 213 0.02 -21.75 -1.01
C GLY A 213 0.92 -22.86 -1.51
N ALA A 214 1.38 -22.84 -2.77
CA ALA A 214 2.37 -23.80 -3.27
C ALA A 214 3.65 -23.80 -2.43
N THR A 215 4.28 -24.96 -2.30
CA THR A 215 5.52 -25.16 -1.52
C THR A 215 6.62 -25.86 -2.31
N ASP A 216 6.30 -26.38 -3.49
CA ASP A 216 7.25 -27.02 -4.42
C ASP A 216 7.27 -26.27 -5.75
N PHE A 217 8.46 -25.92 -6.21
CA PHE A 217 8.72 -25.16 -7.43
C PHE A 217 9.65 -25.88 -8.40
N SER A 218 9.91 -27.17 -8.15
CA SER A 218 10.85 -28.00 -8.93
C SER A 218 10.45 -28.07 -10.41
N THR A 219 9.17 -28.24 -10.70
CA THR A 219 8.66 -28.28 -12.08
C THR A 219 8.87 -26.97 -12.83
N GLN A 220 8.57 -25.84 -12.20
CA GLN A 220 8.76 -24.51 -12.78
C GLN A 220 10.24 -24.22 -13.02
N VAL A 221 11.09 -24.52 -12.04
CA VAL A 221 12.54 -24.35 -12.14
C VAL A 221 13.11 -25.23 -13.26
N ALA A 222 12.71 -26.50 -13.36
CA ALA A 222 13.15 -27.42 -14.42
C ALA A 222 12.79 -26.91 -15.82
N LYS A 223 11.57 -26.38 -16.01
CA LYS A 223 11.13 -25.77 -17.27
C LYS A 223 11.98 -24.56 -17.65
N MET A 224 12.18 -23.63 -16.72
CA MET A 224 12.99 -22.44 -16.98
C MET A 224 14.44 -22.80 -17.28
N LYS A 225 15.01 -23.79 -16.59
CA LYS A 225 16.35 -24.28 -16.83
C LYS A 225 16.47 -24.92 -18.22
N SER A 226 15.53 -25.79 -18.60
CA SER A 226 15.54 -26.47 -19.93
C SER A 226 15.34 -25.48 -21.08
N SER A 227 14.60 -24.41 -20.88
CA SER A 227 14.42 -23.32 -21.84
C SER A 227 15.66 -22.44 -21.98
N GLY A 228 16.65 -22.59 -21.08
CA GLY A 228 17.89 -21.82 -21.09
C GLY A 228 17.72 -20.39 -20.63
N CYS A 229 16.85 -20.15 -19.65
CA CYS A 229 16.58 -18.81 -19.10
C CYS A 229 17.85 -18.23 -18.46
N GLU A 230 18.21 -16.99 -18.83
CA GLU A 230 19.36 -16.25 -18.31
C GLU A 230 18.95 -15.25 -17.24
N LEU A 231 17.70 -14.76 -17.32
CA LEU A 231 17.07 -13.91 -16.32
C LEU A 231 15.66 -14.46 -16.01
N VAL A 232 15.33 -14.52 -14.72
CA VAL A 232 14.03 -14.95 -14.24
C VAL A 232 13.38 -13.81 -13.44
N VAL A 233 12.24 -13.35 -13.91
CA VAL A 233 11.39 -12.42 -13.17
C VAL A 233 10.59 -13.22 -12.12
N LEU A 234 10.56 -12.71 -10.89
CA LEU A 234 9.88 -13.34 -9.76
C LEU A 234 8.63 -12.52 -9.36
N GLY A 235 7.46 -12.96 -9.83
CA GLY A 235 6.16 -12.53 -9.36
C GLY A 235 5.74 -13.33 -8.12
N THR A 236 6.58 -13.31 -7.09
CA THR A 236 6.56 -14.17 -5.91
C THR A 236 6.61 -13.35 -4.62
N ILE A 237 6.20 -13.95 -3.51
CA ILE A 237 6.33 -13.41 -2.16
C ILE A 237 7.46 -14.14 -1.39
N ILE A 238 7.44 -14.19 -0.06
CA ILE A 238 8.59 -14.65 0.75
C ILE A 238 8.98 -16.10 0.42
N ARG A 239 8.08 -17.05 0.71
CA ARG A 239 8.36 -18.48 0.62
C ARG A 239 8.65 -18.93 -0.81
N GLU A 240 7.87 -18.42 -1.74
CA GLU A 240 7.96 -18.76 -3.15
C GLU A 240 9.27 -18.23 -3.77
N THR A 241 9.70 -17.03 -3.39
CA THR A 241 11.01 -16.48 -3.78
C THR A 241 12.14 -17.36 -3.27
N ILE A 242 12.15 -17.65 -1.96
CA ILE A 242 13.19 -18.47 -1.33
C ILE A 242 13.19 -19.89 -1.93
N GLY A 243 12.02 -20.51 -2.07
CA GLY A 243 11.88 -21.86 -2.61
C GLY A 243 12.35 -21.97 -4.07
N THR A 244 11.95 -21.03 -4.92
CA THR A 244 12.35 -20.98 -6.34
C THR A 244 13.87 -20.81 -6.48
N VAL A 245 14.45 -19.87 -5.77
CA VAL A 245 15.90 -19.60 -5.84
C VAL A 245 16.71 -20.75 -5.25
N ALA A 246 16.29 -21.29 -4.11
CA ALA A 246 16.96 -22.44 -3.50
C ALA A 246 16.95 -23.68 -4.41
N GLU A 247 15.81 -24.00 -5.04
CA GLU A 247 15.72 -25.12 -6.00
C GLU A 247 16.54 -24.87 -7.25
N ALA A 248 16.57 -23.63 -7.75
CA ALA A 248 17.43 -23.28 -8.87
C ALA A 248 18.92 -23.50 -8.54
N ARG A 249 19.39 -22.98 -7.41
CA ARG A 249 20.79 -23.15 -6.94
C ARG A 249 21.15 -24.63 -6.74
N LYS A 250 20.25 -25.39 -6.09
CA LYS A 250 20.41 -26.84 -5.86
C LYS A 250 20.61 -27.62 -7.16
N THR A 251 19.89 -27.24 -8.23
CA THR A 251 19.96 -27.89 -9.54
C THR A 251 21.09 -27.34 -10.43
N GLY A 252 21.90 -26.41 -9.95
CA GLY A 252 22.95 -25.74 -10.73
C GLY A 252 22.42 -24.74 -11.76
N PHE A 253 21.16 -24.31 -11.63
CA PHE A 253 20.57 -23.27 -12.46
C PHE A 253 20.78 -21.90 -11.78
N ASN A 254 21.57 -21.03 -12.41
CA ASN A 254 22.04 -19.78 -11.83
C ASN A 254 21.71 -18.55 -12.72
N PRO A 255 20.45 -18.31 -13.04
CA PRO A 255 20.05 -17.11 -13.79
C PRO A 255 20.17 -15.85 -12.90
N ILE A 256 20.07 -14.68 -13.53
CA ILE A 256 19.80 -13.43 -12.83
C ILE A 256 18.36 -13.50 -12.33
N PHE A 257 18.12 -13.23 -11.05
CA PHE A 257 16.79 -13.14 -10.49
C PHE A 257 16.39 -11.67 -10.28
N LEU A 258 15.25 -11.27 -10.87
CA LEU A 258 14.63 -9.96 -10.67
C LEU A 258 13.25 -10.13 -10.02
N ALA A 259 13.17 -9.84 -8.76
CA ALA A 259 11.91 -9.87 -8.01
C ALA A 259 11.15 -8.54 -8.09
N SER A 260 9.83 -8.62 -7.97
CA SER A 260 8.99 -7.45 -7.74
C SER A 260 9.19 -6.90 -6.32
N ILE A 261 8.70 -5.69 -6.06
CA ILE A 261 8.71 -5.06 -4.73
C ILE A 261 8.07 -5.94 -3.65
N ALA A 262 7.21 -6.90 -4.02
CA ALA A 262 6.60 -7.82 -3.06
C ALA A 262 7.62 -8.73 -2.35
N ALA A 263 8.77 -9.01 -2.97
CA ALA A 263 9.85 -9.76 -2.35
C ALA A 263 10.94 -8.87 -1.73
N TYR A 264 10.80 -7.53 -1.81
CA TYR A 264 11.74 -6.62 -1.18
C TYR A 264 11.48 -6.54 0.33
N THR A 265 12.06 -7.44 1.07
CA THR A 265 11.97 -7.55 2.53
C THR A 265 13.23 -8.22 3.08
N ASP A 266 13.57 -7.90 4.32
CA ASP A 266 14.67 -8.54 5.05
C ASP A 266 14.46 -10.06 5.27
N LEU A 267 13.21 -10.51 5.27
CA LEU A 267 12.87 -11.93 5.43
C LEU A 267 13.46 -12.81 4.32
N ILE A 268 13.68 -12.28 3.12
CA ILE A 268 14.30 -13.04 2.02
C ILE A 268 15.70 -13.50 2.41
N HIS A 269 16.57 -12.59 2.78
CA HIS A 269 17.95 -12.96 3.14
C HIS A 269 18.07 -13.56 4.57
N LYS A 270 17.19 -13.18 5.51
CA LYS A 270 17.18 -13.76 6.84
C LYS A 270 16.79 -15.24 6.86
N LEU A 271 15.78 -15.61 6.07
CA LEU A 271 15.28 -17.00 6.01
C LEU A 271 15.99 -17.84 4.94
N GLY A 272 16.33 -17.23 3.79
CA GLY A 272 16.97 -17.94 2.69
C GLY A 272 18.50 -17.97 2.74
N GLY A 273 19.09 -17.16 3.63
CA GLY A 273 20.53 -17.13 3.86
C GLY A 273 21.33 -16.70 2.65
N LYS A 274 22.59 -17.17 2.57
CA LYS A 274 23.54 -16.80 1.51
C LYS A 274 23.10 -17.18 0.09
N ALA A 275 22.20 -18.14 -0.05
CA ALA A 275 21.65 -18.48 -1.37
C ALA A 275 20.87 -17.34 -2.03
N MET A 276 20.45 -16.35 -1.26
CA MET A 276 19.71 -15.19 -1.73
C MET A 276 20.61 -14.02 -2.18
N ASP A 277 21.92 -14.08 -1.92
CA ASP A 277 22.84 -13.04 -2.39
C ASP A 277 22.81 -12.95 -3.92
N GLY A 278 22.87 -11.73 -4.44
CA GLY A 278 22.81 -11.44 -5.86
C GLY A 278 21.41 -11.29 -6.44
N ILE A 279 20.33 -11.60 -5.69
CA ILE A 279 18.96 -11.35 -6.13
C ILE A 279 18.71 -9.85 -6.22
N TYR A 280 18.04 -9.42 -7.29
CA TYR A 280 17.54 -8.07 -7.46
C TYR A 280 16.06 -7.99 -7.08
N ALA A 281 15.64 -6.86 -6.54
CA ALA A 281 14.22 -6.53 -6.37
C ALA A 281 13.97 -5.04 -6.59
N THR A 282 12.81 -4.73 -7.16
CA THR A 282 12.35 -3.34 -7.21
C THR A 282 11.87 -2.88 -5.83
N ASN A 283 12.01 -1.58 -5.53
CA ASN A 283 11.55 -0.99 -4.28
C ASN A 283 11.24 0.51 -4.44
N VAL A 284 10.56 1.09 -3.47
CA VAL A 284 10.28 2.53 -3.38
C VAL A 284 10.92 3.10 -2.12
N VAL A 285 10.70 2.46 -0.98
CA VAL A 285 11.21 2.80 0.35
C VAL A 285 12.40 1.90 0.68
N GLN A 286 13.41 2.40 1.37
CA GLN A 286 14.57 1.61 1.77
C GLN A 286 14.27 0.78 3.02
N ASN A 287 14.90 -0.41 3.12
CA ASN A 287 14.82 -1.21 4.34
C ASN A 287 15.58 -0.53 5.46
N PRO A 288 14.97 -0.27 6.62
CA PRO A 288 15.58 0.53 7.69
C PRO A 288 16.45 -0.34 8.62
N TYR A 289 17.64 -0.71 8.18
CA TYR A 289 18.57 -1.48 9.02
C TYR A 289 19.03 -0.68 10.24
N LEU A 290 19.28 -1.40 11.36
CA LEU A 290 19.76 -0.80 12.61
C LEU A 290 21.13 -0.11 12.48
N ASP A 291 21.95 -0.55 11.55
CA ASP A 291 23.29 -0.04 11.26
C ASP A 291 23.39 0.80 9.99
N GLU A 292 22.24 1.36 9.52
CA GLU A 292 22.25 2.29 8.39
C GLU A 292 23.14 3.51 8.64
N ALA A 293 23.72 4.07 7.56
CA ALA A 293 24.53 5.30 7.65
C ALA A 293 23.69 6.51 8.09
N SER A 294 22.42 6.55 7.73
CA SER A 294 21.49 7.62 8.08
C SER A 294 21.19 7.62 9.58
N GLN A 295 21.54 8.70 10.27
CA GLN A 295 21.24 8.86 11.69
C GLN A 295 19.72 8.87 12.00
N PRO A 296 18.86 9.54 11.24
CA PRO A 296 17.42 9.48 11.44
C PRO A 296 16.87 8.05 11.33
N ILE A 297 17.33 7.26 10.35
CA ILE A 297 16.90 5.85 10.22
C ILE A 297 17.34 5.05 11.44
N ARG A 298 18.61 5.16 11.89
CA ARG A 298 19.09 4.43 13.07
C ARG A 298 18.30 4.79 14.34
N PHE A 299 18.00 6.07 14.53
CA PHE A 299 17.22 6.52 15.68
C PHE A 299 15.83 5.90 15.68
N TRP A 300 15.12 5.98 14.55
CA TRP A 300 13.81 5.38 14.38
C TRP A 300 13.85 3.85 14.53
N ALA A 301 14.83 3.19 13.91
CA ALA A 301 14.99 1.74 13.97
C ALA A 301 15.23 1.22 15.40
N ASN A 302 16.05 1.92 16.18
CA ASN A 302 16.27 1.58 17.58
C ASN A 302 15.01 1.81 18.44
N LYS A 303 14.25 2.87 18.18
CA LYS A 303 12.97 3.13 18.86
C LYS A 303 11.96 2.00 18.57
N TYR A 304 11.84 1.60 17.30
CA TYR A 304 11.00 0.48 16.90
C TYR A 304 11.42 -0.82 17.61
N LYS A 305 12.71 -1.16 17.55
CA LYS A 305 13.26 -2.36 18.20
C LYS A 305 13.01 -2.37 19.70
N THR A 306 13.23 -1.26 20.37
CA THR A 306 12.97 -1.12 21.82
C THR A 306 11.51 -1.38 22.17
N LYS A 307 10.60 -0.87 21.35
CA LYS A 307 9.16 -0.99 21.60
C LYS A 307 8.61 -2.38 21.33
N PHE A 308 9.04 -3.02 20.25
CA PHE A 308 8.43 -4.27 19.77
C PHE A 308 9.32 -5.51 19.97
N ASN A 309 10.55 -5.33 20.45
CA ASN A 309 11.56 -6.39 20.61
C ASN A 309 11.80 -7.19 19.30
N GLU A 310 11.72 -6.49 18.17
CA GLU A 310 12.04 -7.04 16.85
C GLU A 310 12.77 -5.98 16.00
N ASP A 311 13.58 -6.43 15.04
CA ASP A 311 14.24 -5.52 14.11
C ASP A 311 13.20 -4.94 13.14
N PRO A 312 13.27 -3.63 12.85
CA PRO A 312 12.40 -3.04 11.84
C PRO A 312 12.76 -3.55 10.44
N ALA A 313 11.78 -3.52 9.55
CA ALA A 313 11.95 -3.82 8.14
C ALA A 313 11.10 -2.88 7.28
N VAL A 314 11.14 -3.05 5.96
CA VAL A 314 10.46 -2.14 5.04
C VAL A 314 8.95 -2.03 5.31
N PHE A 315 8.28 -3.12 5.71
CA PHE A 315 6.84 -3.07 6.02
C PHE A 315 6.55 -2.27 7.29
N SER A 316 7.44 -2.24 8.27
CA SER A 316 7.30 -1.35 9.42
C SER A 316 7.49 0.13 9.02
N ALA A 317 8.39 0.43 8.07
CA ALA A 317 8.52 1.76 7.51
C ALA A 317 7.24 2.17 6.74
N TYR A 318 6.68 1.29 5.90
CA TYR A 318 5.40 1.58 5.22
C TYR A 318 4.29 1.90 6.21
N GLY A 319 4.13 1.10 7.27
CA GLY A 319 3.12 1.35 8.30
C GLY A 319 3.29 2.72 8.96
N TYR A 320 4.51 3.10 9.29
CA TYR A 320 4.83 4.40 9.87
C TYR A 320 4.53 5.56 8.90
N ILE A 321 5.01 5.47 7.66
CA ILE A 321 4.85 6.49 6.62
C ILE A 321 3.37 6.77 6.35
N MET A 322 2.55 5.73 6.15
CA MET A 322 1.14 5.94 5.82
C MET A 322 0.36 6.61 6.96
N ILE A 323 0.66 6.28 8.21
CA ILE A 323 0.03 6.96 9.34
C ILE A 323 0.53 8.41 9.46
N ASP A 324 1.81 8.65 9.20
CA ASP A 324 2.34 10.03 9.19
C ASP A 324 1.65 10.90 8.14
N ILE A 325 1.46 10.38 6.92
CA ILE A 325 0.73 11.08 5.86
C ILE A 325 -0.75 11.27 6.23
N PHE A 326 -1.38 10.25 6.84
CA PHE A 326 -2.74 10.39 7.35
C PHE A 326 -2.86 11.53 8.36
N ILE A 327 -1.93 11.63 9.31
CA ILE A 327 -1.89 12.68 10.33
C ILE A 327 -1.80 14.06 9.68
N GLN A 328 -0.87 14.24 8.73
CA GLN A 328 -0.70 15.51 8.01
C GLN A 328 -2.00 15.91 7.27
N ALA A 329 -2.65 14.95 6.58
CA ALA A 329 -3.89 15.20 5.85
C ALA A 329 -5.06 15.52 6.78
N ALA A 330 -5.20 14.77 7.88
CA ALA A 330 -6.28 15.00 8.86
C ALA A 330 -6.10 16.34 9.61
N GLN A 331 -4.87 16.73 9.94
CA GLN A 331 -4.57 18.06 10.49
C GLN A 331 -4.94 19.17 9.50
N LYS A 332 -4.58 19.02 8.23
CA LYS A 332 -4.91 19.97 7.16
C LYS A 332 -6.41 20.05 6.88
N ALA A 333 -7.13 18.93 7.00
CA ALA A 333 -8.59 18.90 6.86
C ALA A 333 -9.32 19.69 7.95
N GLY A 334 -8.67 19.91 9.10
CA GLY A 334 -9.16 20.73 10.21
C GLY A 334 -10.06 19.98 11.20
N PRO A 335 -10.61 20.70 12.19
CA PRO A 335 -11.37 20.09 13.29
C PRO A 335 -12.69 19.42 12.85
N ASN A 336 -13.27 19.84 11.73
CA ASN A 336 -14.49 19.24 11.15
C ASN A 336 -14.12 18.16 10.15
N LEU A 337 -13.41 17.12 10.62
CA LEU A 337 -12.92 16.03 9.78
C LEU A 337 -14.07 15.18 9.23
N THR A 338 -14.14 15.08 7.90
CA THR A 338 -15.04 14.21 7.14
C THR A 338 -14.27 13.53 6.03
N SER A 339 -14.81 12.48 5.41
CA SER A 339 -14.19 11.86 4.22
C SER A 339 -13.96 12.91 3.12
N ALA A 340 -14.92 13.79 2.87
CA ALA A 340 -14.79 14.86 1.87
C ALA A 340 -13.69 15.87 2.22
N SER A 341 -13.59 16.33 3.49
CA SER A 341 -12.54 17.26 3.90
C SER A 341 -11.16 16.61 3.87
N PHE A 342 -11.05 15.32 4.20
CA PHE A 342 -9.82 14.53 4.08
C PHE A 342 -9.37 14.40 2.62
N VAL A 343 -10.28 14.03 1.72
CA VAL A 343 -10.02 13.94 0.26
C VAL A 343 -9.55 15.29 -0.29
N LYS A 344 -10.22 16.39 0.09
CA LYS A 344 -9.81 17.74 -0.29
C LYS A 344 -8.42 18.09 0.21
N ALA A 345 -8.09 17.75 1.44
CA ALA A 345 -6.76 17.96 2.02
C ALA A 345 -5.70 17.17 1.25
N MET A 346 -5.89 15.87 1.05
CA MET A 346 -4.99 15.01 0.29
C MET A 346 -4.72 15.53 -1.12
N ASN A 347 -5.76 15.94 -1.85
CA ASN A 347 -5.64 16.43 -3.22
C ASN A 347 -4.93 17.80 -3.34
N SER A 348 -4.68 18.47 -2.24
CA SER A 348 -4.00 19.79 -2.18
C SER A 348 -2.66 19.75 -1.43
N MET A 349 -2.21 18.55 -1.02
CA MET A 349 -0.93 18.39 -0.33
C MET A 349 0.20 18.09 -1.31
N SER A 350 1.36 18.67 -1.04
CA SER A 350 2.65 18.22 -1.53
C SER A 350 3.40 17.62 -0.34
N ILE A 351 3.69 16.34 -0.40
CA ILE A 351 4.37 15.61 0.67
C ILE A 351 5.84 15.49 0.28
N PRO A 352 6.77 16.08 1.04
CA PRO A 352 8.19 16.02 0.73
C PRO A 352 8.75 14.61 0.91
N PRO A 353 9.92 14.30 0.34
CA PRO A 353 10.65 13.07 0.64
C PRO A 353 10.91 12.94 2.14
N ASP A 354 10.88 11.71 2.62
CA ASP A 354 11.19 11.38 4.01
C ASP A 354 12.56 10.72 4.18
N PHE A 355 12.93 10.46 5.43
CA PHE A 355 14.22 9.84 5.73
C PHE A 355 14.29 8.34 5.39
N PHE A 356 13.17 7.68 5.07
CA PHE A 356 13.14 6.32 4.54
C PHE A 356 13.39 6.26 3.03
N GLY A 357 13.58 7.41 2.39
CA GLY A 357 13.79 7.53 0.95
C GLY A 357 12.51 7.41 0.14
N THR A 358 11.34 7.64 0.76
CA THR A 358 10.09 7.82 0.04
C THR A 358 10.22 9.05 -0.87
N PRO A 359 9.85 8.95 -2.16
CA PRO A 359 9.90 10.12 -3.05
C PRO A 359 8.88 11.18 -2.65
N ALA A 360 8.99 12.38 -3.21
CA ALA A 360 7.94 13.38 -3.08
C ALA A 360 6.61 12.84 -3.64
N LEU A 361 5.52 13.04 -2.90
CA LEU A 361 4.20 12.55 -3.26
C LEU A 361 3.24 13.71 -3.49
N SER A 362 2.36 13.56 -4.48
CA SER A 362 1.26 14.48 -4.73
C SER A 362 0.07 13.73 -5.32
N TYR A 363 -1.12 14.20 -4.98
CA TYR A 363 -2.38 13.63 -5.44
C TYR A 363 -3.29 14.73 -6.00
N THR A 364 -4.16 14.37 -6.92
CA THR A 364 -5.21 15.25 -7.46
C THR A 364 -6.50 14.46 -7.65
N ASN A 365 -7.56 15.07 -8.13
CA ASN A 365 -8.82 14.37 -8.41
C ASN A 365 -8.66 13.23 -9.44
N THR A 366 -7.65 13.29 -10.29
CA THR A 366 -7.37 12.28 -11.34
C THR A 366 -6.09 11.51 -11.10
N LYS A 367 -5.13 12.04 -10.33
CA LYS A 367 -3.89 11.36 -9.96
C LYS A 367 -4.04 10.71 -8.59
N ARG A 368 -4.19 9.39 -8.55
CA ARG A 368 -4.40 8.62 -7.32
C ARG A 368 -3.16 7.83 -6.87
N LEU A 369 -2.09 7.86 -7.66
CA LEU A 369 -0.75 7.37 -7.31
C LEU A 369 0.14 8.56 -6.91
N GLY A 370 0.78 8.47 -5.75
CA GLY A 370 1.59 9.57 -5.20
C GLY A 370 2.85 9.87 -6.01
N SER A 371 3.55 8.83 -6.46
CA SER A 371 4.76 8.91 -7.28
C SER A 371 4.94 7.65 -8.13
N GLU A 372 5.51 7.80 -9.32
CA GLU A 372 5.88 6.69 -10.20
C GLU A 372 7.34 6.23 -9.97
N ALA A 373 8.10 6.95 -9.15
CA ALA A 373 9.51 6.64 -8.88
C ALA A 373 9.68 5.24 -8.27
N ALA A 374 10.71 4.56 -8.71
CA ALA A 374 11.13 3.26 -8.20
C ALA A 374 12.66 3.20 -8.09
N LYS A 375 13.14 2.19 -7.37
CA LYS A 375 14.55 1.86 -7.23
C LYS A 375 14.74 0.38 -7.55
N LEU A 376 15.94 0.01 -7.92
CA LEU A 376 16.38 -1.37 -7.99
C LEU A 376 17.40 -1.59 -6.89
N SER A 377 17.17 -2.59 -6.07
CA SER A 377 18.12 -3.04 -5.04
C SER A 377 18.61 -4.44 -5.33
N GLN A 378 19.78 -4.79 -4.79
CA GLN A 378 20.37 -6.13 -4.84
C GLN A 378 20.72 -6.58 -3.43
N ILE A 379 20.55 -7.86 -3.13
CA ILE A 379 21.09 -8.45 -1.90
C ILE A 379 22.60 -8.58 -2.04
N GLN A 380 23.33 -7.86 -1.21
CA GLN A 380 24.79 -7.88 -1.11
C GLN A 380 25.16 -8.07 0.35
N ASP A 381 25.95 -9.10 0.64
CA ASP A 381 26.36 -9.45 2.00
C ASP A 381 25.18 -9.52 3.00
N GLY A 382 24.08 -10.17 2.57
CA GLY A 382 22.89 -10.37 3.37
C GLY A 382 22.08 -9.09 3.66
N LYS A 383 22.21 -8.05 2.82
CA LYS A 383 21.42 -6.81 2.91
C LYS A 383 21.00 -6.31 1.56
N TRP A 384 19.82 -5.70 1.50
CA TRP A 384 19.39 -4.94 0.33
C TRP A 384 20.22 -3.66 0.18
N ARG A 385 20.82 -3.46 -1.00
CA ARG A 385 21.56 -2.25 -1.39
C ARG A 385 20.98 -1.70 -2.67
N VAL A 386 20.66 -0.40 -2.68
CA VAL A 386 20.18 0.29 -3.88
C VAL A 386 21.31 0.31 -4.92
N VAL A 387 21.04 -0.17 -6.12
CA VAL A 387 22.00 -0.23 -7.24
C VAL A 387 21.57 0.62 -8.44
N MET A 388 20.31 1.03 -8.50
CA MET A 388 19.78 1.88 -9.57
C MET A 388 18.57 2.67 -9.08
N GLU A 389 18.46 3.92 -9.45
CA GLU A 389 17.22 4.70 -9.36
C GLU A 389 16.54 4.74 -10.73
N VAL A 390 15.21 4.56 -10.72
CA VAL A 390 14.37 4.52 -11.92
C VAL A 390 13.37 5.66 -11.82
N LYS A 391 13.42 6.54 -12.79
CA LYS A 391 12.55 7.74 -12.90
C LYS A 391 11.66 7.61 -14.12
#